data_e2237025af9a5d4a348de3828c145f00
#
_entry.id   e2237025af9a5d4a348de3828c145f00
#
_cell.length_a   1.000
_cell.length_b   1.000
_cell.length_c   1.000
_cell.angle_alpha   90.00
_cell.angle_beta   90.00
_cell.angle_gamma   90.00
#
_symmetry.space_group_name_H-M   'P 1'
#
loop_
_entity.id
_entity.type
_entity.pdbx_description
1 polymer ?
#
loop_
_entity_poly.entity_id
_entity_poly.type
_entity_poly.pdbx_seq_one_letter_code
_entity_poly.pdbx_strand_id
1 'polypeptide(L)'
;GEGRSVVSAAAYRSASRIENNYTGLTDDYTQKGWVEYSEIILPANAPGEWNDRAVLWNAVEEAEKSRDCRLAREIEVALPQELSLQENIRLVQEFVRDSFVSDGMIADINIHNPPVRDSSGIPVDADGNRVTDRKDMVFHNPHAHILLTLRPLDENGRWMPKTEKEYLCKKGNQTKAFTAEEFKAAKKEGWQKQYQYYKGKKKVWLT
;
A
#
# COMPACT_ATOMS: atom_id res chain seq x y z
N GLY A 1 0.29 13.77 11.81
CA GLY A 1 -0.87 12.96 11.45
C GLY A 1 -1.32 12.15 12.65
N GLU A 2 -2.59 12.20 12.96
CA GLU A 2 -3.18 11.26 13.92
C GLU A 2 -2.87 9.85 13.45
N GLY A 3 -2.22 9.05 14.29
CA GLY A 3 -1.78 7.69 13.97
C GLY A 3 -2.96 6.79 13.64
N ARG A 4 -3.31 6.72 12.35
CA ARG A 4 -4.33 5.77 11.88
C ARG A 4 -3.68 4.41 11.75
N SER A 5 -4.27 3.41 12.40
CA SER A 5 -3.89 2.00 12.29
C SER A 5 -4.08 1.52 10.85
N VAL A 6 -3.09 0.81 10.32
CA VAL A 6 -3.24 0.13 9.01
C VAL A 6 -4.14 -1.09 9.13
N VAL A 7 -4.19 -1.72 10.31
CA VAL A 7 -5.12 -2.81 10.64
C VAL A 7 -6.57 -2.35 10.47
N SER A 8 -6.91 -1.18 11.05
CA SER A 8 -8.24 -0.57 10.90
C SER A 8 -8.55 -0.23 9.44
N ALA A 9 -7.57 0.29 8.70
CA ALA A 9 -7.73 0.58 7.28
C ALA A 9 -8.02 -0.69 6.46
N ALA A 10 -7.30 -1.77 6.70
CA ALA A 10 -7.50 -3.06 6.04
C ALA A 10 -8.88 -3.66 6.36
N ALA A 11 -9.27 -3.65 7.65
CA ALA A 11 -10.59 -4.10 8.09
C ALA A 11 -11.72 -3.33 7.39
N TYR A 12 -11.58 -2.01 7.28
CA TYR A 12 -12.58 -1.16 6.63
C TYR A 12 -12.74 -1.47 5.13
N ARG A 13 -11.62 -1.66 4.39
CA ARG A 13 -11.67 -1.90 2.94
C ARG A 13 -12.22 -3.29 2.61
N SER A 14 -11.87 -4.28 3.42
CA SER A 14 -12.31 -5.66 3.21
C SER A 14 -13.65 -6.00 3.84
N ALA A 15 -14.31 -5.02 4.51
CA ALA A 15 -15.54 -5.26 5.29
C ALA A 15 -15.37 -6.43 6.28
N SER A 16 -14.25 -6.50 6.97
CA SER A 16 -13.91 -7.57 7.89
C SER A 16 -13.79 -7.09 9.34
N ARG A 17 -13.64 -8.06 10.24
CA ARG A 17 -13.35 -7.82 11.64
C ARG A 17 -11.91 -8.21 11.92
N ILE A 18 -11.11 -7.27 12.40
CA ILE A 18 -9.70 -7.49 12.70
C ILE A 18 -9.35 -6.90 14.06
N GLU A 19 -8.66 -7.66 14.90
CA GLU A 19 -8.07 -7.20 16.14
C GLU A 19 -6.67 -6.62 15.87
N ASN A 20 -6.40 -5.44 16.42
CA ASN A 20 -5.08 -4.84 16.40
C ASN A 20 -4.30 -5.33 17.62
N ASN A 21 -3.25 -6.10 17.40
CA ASN A 21 -2.44 -6.72 18.46
C ASN A 21 -1.71 -5.68 19.33
N TYR A 22 -1.39 -4.51 18.79
CA TYR A 22 -0.68 -3.46 19.51
C TYR A 22 -1.60 -2.71 20.50
N THR A 23 -2.84 -2.45 20.09
CA THR A 23 -3.80 -1.68 20.90
C THR A 23 -4.78 -2.56 21.67
N GLY A 24 -4.95 -3.83 21.26
CA GLY A 24 -5.99 -4.72 21.76
C GLY A 24 -7.41 -4.33 21.31
N LEU A 25 -7.55 -3.34 20.42
CA LEU A 25 -8.83 -2.90 19.90
C LEU A 25 -9.23 -3.75 18.69
N THR A 26 -10.51 -4.05 18.59
CA THR A 26 -11.09 -4.75 17.45
C THR A 26 -11.85 -3.77 16.56
N ASP A 27 -11.44 -3.69 15.31
CA ASP A 27 -12.17 -2.98 14.26
C ASP A 27 -13.13 -3.95 13.56
N ASP A 28 -14.43 -3.69 13.63
CA ASP A 28 -15.47 -4.53 13.02
C ASP A 28 -16.27 -3.73 11.98
N TYR A 29 -16.05 -4.08 10.73
CA TYR A 29 -16.72 -3.49 9.57
C TYR A 29 -17.54 -4.52 8.79
N THR A 30 -17.86 -5.67 9.40
CA THR A 30 -18.61 -6.77 8.73
C THR A 30 -20.00 -6.36 8.25
N GLN A 31 -20.56 -5.28 8.80
CA GLN A 31 -21.83 -4.71 8.34
C GLN A 31 -21.69 -3.83 7.07
N LYS A 32 -20.45 -3.51 6.65
CA LYS A 32 -20.20 -2.75 5.43
C LYS A 32 -20.46 -3.63 4.21
N GLY A 33 -21.46 -3.26 3.41
CA GLY A 33 -21.78 -3.93 2.16
C GLY A 33 -20.90 -3.49 0.97
N TRP A 34 -21.19 -4.10 -0.19
CA TRP A 34 -20.69 -3.67 -1.50
C TRP A 34 -19.22 -3.95 -1.77
N VAL A 35 -18.59 -4.83 -1.00
CA VAL A 35 -17.30 -5.45 -1.34
C VAL A 35 -17.61 -6.67 -2.21
N GLU A 36 -17.27 -6.57 -3.50
CA GLU A 36 -17.53 -7.61 -4.49
C GLU A 36 -16.41 -8.65 -4.55
N TYR A 37 -15.20 -8.23 -4.24
CA TYR A 37 -14.01 -9.09 -4.24
C TYR A 37 -12.96 -8.59 -3.25
N SER A 38 -12.22 -9.53 -2.66
CA SER A 38 -11.16 -9.22 -1.70
C SER A 38 -10.09 -10.31 -1.73
N GLU A 39 -8.83 -9.92 -1.94
CA GLU A 39 -7.69 -10.84 -2.04
C GLU A 39 -6.40 -10.18 -1.55
N ILE A 40 -5.50 -10.98 -0.97
CA ILE A 40 -4.12 -10.59 -0.74
C ILE A 40 -3.25 -11.27 -1.78
N ILE A 41 -2.40 -10.49 -2.48
CA ILE A 41 -1.44 -11.01 -3.45
C ILE A 41 -0.05 -10.88 -2.86
N LEU A 42 0.57 -12.04 -2.65
CA LEU A 42 1.90 -12.17 -2.08
C LEU A 42 2.95 -12.37 -3.17
N PRO A 43 4.17 -11.81 -3.03
CA PRO A 43 5.32 -12.28 -3.78
C PRO A 43 5.67 -13.72 -3.38
N ALA A 44 6.34 -14.47 -4.27
CA ALA A 44 6.58 -15.90 -4.12
C ALA A 44 7.39 -16.27 -2.85
N ASN A 45 8.20 -15.37 -2.35
CA ASN A 45 9.05 -15.52 -1.16
C ASN A 45 8.39 -15.04 0.14
N ALA A 46 7.13 -14.58 0.09
CA ALA A 46 6.43 -14.13 1.29
C ALA A 46 5.99 -15.30 2.18
N PRO A 47 5.95 -15.12 3.52
CA PRO A 47 5.33 -16.09 4.42
C PRO A 47 3.87 -16.36 4.04
N GLY A 48 3.51 -17.65 3.93
CA GLY A 48 2.17 -18.05 3.49
C GLY A 48 1.05 -17.63 4.45
N GLU A 49 1.35 -17.49 5.75
CA GLU A 49 0.40 -16.99 6.75
C GLU A 49 -0.06 -15.57 6.51
N TRP A 50 0.67 -14.77 5.70
CA TRP A 50 0.27 -13.41 5.34
C TRP A 50 -0.85 -13.34 4.30
N ASN A 51 -1.37 -14.47 3.84
CA ASN A 51 -2.67 -14.52 3.19
C ASN A 51 -3.83 -14.21 4.16
N ASP A 52 -3.59 -14.33 5.47
CA ASP A 52 -4.50 -13.82 6.49
C ASP A 52 -4.25 -12.32 6.68
N ARG A 53 -5.29 -11.52 6.45
CA ARG A 53 -5.24 -10.06 6.51
C ARG A 53 -4.89 -9.55 7.91
N ALA A 54 -5.41 -10.20 8.94
CA ALA A 54 -5.10 -9.84 10.33
C ALA A 54 -3.63 -10.09 10.65
N VAL A 55 -3.09 -11.25 10.23
CA VAL A 55 -1.67 -11.59 10.42
C VAL A 55 -0.78 -10.62 9.66
N LEU A 56 -1.06 -10.35 8.38
CA LEU A 56 -0.26 -9.44 7.56
C LEU A 56 -0.19 -8.04 8.16
N TRP A 57 -1.34 -7.40 8.40
CA TRP A 57 -1.34 -5.99 8.78
C TRP A 57 -0.88 -5.74 10.21
N ASN A 58 -1.06 -6.70 11.11
CA ASN A 58 -0.42 -6.67 12.43
C ASN A 58 1.11 -6.82 12.31
N ALA A 59 1.62 -7.71 11.44
CA ALA A 59 3.06 -7.83 11.19
C ALA A 59 3.67 -6.54 10.59
N VAL A 60 2.92 -5.81 9.74
CA VAL A 60 3.35 -4.51 9.22
C VAL A 60 3.44 -3.47 10.34
N GLU A 61 2.45 -3.37 11.23
CA GLU A 61 2.50 -2.45 12.37
C GLU A 61 3.66 -2.77 13.32
N GLU A 62 3.89 -4.05 13.60
CA GLU A 62 4.99 -4.49 14.46
C GLU A 62 6.37 -4.17 13.87
N ALA A 63 6.52 -4.27 12.54
CA ALA A 63 7.77 -3.94 11.85
C ALA A 63 8.12 -2.44 11.90
N GLU A 64 7.15 -1.58 12.20
CA GLU A 64 7.29 -0.12 12.18
C GLU A 64 7.43 0.44 13.59
N LYS A 65 8.64 0.80 13.97
CA LYS A 65 8.97 1.24 15.34
C LYS A 65 8.86 2.75 15.57
N SER A 66 8.72 3.55 14.51
CA SER A 66 8.66 5.01 14.63
C SER A 66 7.22 5.50 14.69
N ARG A 67 6.90 6.38 15.62
CA ARG A 67 5.56 6.97 15.78
C ARG A 67 5.04 7.64 14.51
N ASP A 68 5.91 8.24 13.71
CA ASP A 68 5.54 8.98 12.50
C ASP A 68 5.80 8.18 11.22
N CYS A 69 5.97 6.85 11.32
CA CYS A 69 6.21 6.03 10.15
C CYS A 69 4.93 5.89 9.30
N ARG A 70 5.13 5.86 7.99
CA ARG A 70 4.07 5.42 7.08
C ARG A 70 3.96 3.91 7.16
N LEU A 71 2.75 3.40 7.36
CA LEU A 71 2.49 1.96 7.51
C LEU A 71 2.18 1.31 6.16
N ALA A 72 1.43 2.00 5.30
CA ALA A 72 1.02 1.51 3.99
C ALA A 72 0.90 2.64 2.98
N ARG A 73 0.73 2.28 1.71
CA ARG A 73 0.28 3.15 0.63
C ARG A 73 -1.05 2.63 0.12
N GLU A 74 -2.00 3.51 -0.07
CA GLU A 74 -3.26 3.19 -0.71
C GLU A 74 -3.33 3.81 -2.10
N ILE A 75 -3.86 3.05 -3.04
CA ILE A 75 -4.22 3.48 -4.38
C ILE A 75 -5.68 3.13 -4.58
N GLU A 76 -6.48 4.08 -5.00
CA GLU A 76 -7.86 3.87 -5.43
C GLU A 76 -7.93 4.02 -6.93
N VAL A 77 -8.49 3.02 -7.62
CA VAL A 77 -8.58 2.97 -9.07
C VAL A 77 -10.03 2.76 -9.49
N ALA A 78 -10.57 3.68 -10.30
CA ALA A 78 -11.86 3.47 -10.94
C ALA A 78 -11.76 2.33 -11.95
N LEU A 79 -12.78 1.49 -11.99
CA LEU A 79 -12.85 0.33 -12.88
C LEU A 79 -13.86 0.56 -14.01
N PRO A 80 -13.61 0.01 -15.22
CA PRO A 80 -14.55 0.09 -16.31
C PRO A 80 -15.88 -0.60 -15.97
N GLN A 81 -16.99 0.11 -16.18
CA GLN A 81 -18.34 -0.45 -15.96
C GLN A 81 -18.73 -1.44 -17.04
N GLU A 82 -18.12 -1.32 -18.20
CA GLU A 82 -18.35 -2.16 -19.38
C GLU A 82 -17.79 -3.58 -19.21
N LEU A 83 -16.85 -3.75 -18.30
CA LEU A 83 -16.26 -5.05 -17.99
C LEU A 83 -17.06 -5.77 -16.91
N SER A 84 -17.13 -7.09 -17.04
CA SER A 84 -17.65 -7.94 -15.96
C SER A 84 -16.76 -7.84 -14.70
N LEU A 85 -17.33 -8.21 -13.55
CA LEU A 85 -16.55 -8.30 -12.30
C LEU A 85 -15.29 -9.18 -12.47
N GLN A 86 -15.42 -10.31 -13.18
CA GLN A 86 -14.31 -11.23 -13.40
C GLN A 86 -13.19 -10.63 -14.26
N GLU A 87 -13.54 -9.81 -15.25
CA GLU A 87 -12.57 -9.09 -16.07
C GLU A 87 -11.89 -7.98 -15.27
N ASN A 88 -12.64 -7.23 -14.47
CA ASN A 88 -12.11 -6.23 -13.56
C ASN A 88 -11.19 -6.84 -12.51
N ILE A 89 -11.51 -8.01 -11.94
CA ILE A 89 -10.62 -8.74 -11.03
C ILE A 89 -9.28 -9.05 -11.73
N ARG A 90 -9.32 -9.63 -12.93
CA ARG A 90 -8.11 -9.95 -13.69
C ARG A 90 -7.28 -8.70 -13.98
N LEU A 91 -7.92 -7.62 -14.42
CA LEU A 91 -7.25 -6.35 -14.70
C LEU A 91 -6.50 -5.82 -13.47
N VAL A 92 -7.14 -5.82 -12.30
CA VAL A 92 -6.52 -5.37 -11.05
C VAL A 92 -5.39 -6.31 -10.62
N GLN A 93 -5.58 -7.63 -10.73
CA GLN A 93 -4.56 -8.62 -10.40
C GLN A 93 -3.30 -8.46 -11.27
N GLU A 94 -3.46 -8.31 -12.59
CA GLU A 94 -2.34 -8.10 -13.52
C GLU A 94 -1.62 -6.80 -13.20
N PHE A 95 -2.36 -5.70 -13.08
CA PHE A 95 -1.77 -4.40 -12.73
C PHE A 95 -0.96 -4.45 -11.44
N VAL A 96 -1.50 -5.08 -10.40
CA VAL A 96 -0.85 -5.16 -9.08
C VAL A 96 0.38 -6.07 -9.12
N ARG A 97 0.30 -7.21 -9.83
CA ARG A 97 1.43 -8.15 -9.97
C ARG A 97 2.59 -7.50 -10.69
N ASP A 98 2.31 -6.82 -11.81
CA ASP A 98 3.35 -6.23 -12.65
C ASP A 98 3.96 -4.97 -12.05
N SER A 99 3.14 -4.17 -11.35
CA SER A 99 3.57 -2.85 -10.86
C SER A 99 4.14 -2.84 -9.44
N PHE A 100 3.81 -3.83 -8.61
CA PHE A 100 4.15 -3.79 -7.17
C PHE A 100 4.65 -5.11 -6.61
N VAL A 101 3.97 -6.24 -6.92
CA VAL A 101 4.32 -7.53 -6.33
C VAL A 101 5.63 -8.05 -6.92
N SER A 102 5.91 -7.76 -8.20
CA SER A 102 7.19 -8.05 -8.86
C SER A 102 8.38 -7.37 -8.16
N ASP A 103 8.15 -6.22 -7.53
CA ASP A 103 9.14 -5.47 -6.76
C ASP A 103 9.19 -5.89 -5.27
N GLY A 104 8.50 -6.97 -4.90
CA GLY A 104 8.51 -7.55 -3.55
C GLY A 104 7.52 -6.91 -2.59
N MET A 105 6.59 -6.06 -3.04
CA MET A 105 5.51 -5.53 -2.21
C MET A 105 4.37 -6.54 -2.08
N ILE A 106 3.65 -6.48 -0.95
CA ILE A 106 2.40 -7.21 -0.78
C ILE A 106 1.25 -6.27 -1.07
N ALA A 107 0.25 -6.77 -1.79
CA ALA A 107 -0.94 -6.02 -2.13
C ALA A 107 -2.21 -6.66 -1.58
N ASP A 108 -3.00 -5.87 -0.87
CA ASP A 108 -4.34 -6.21 -0.40
C ASP A 108 -5.35 -5.47 -1.26
N ILE A 109 -6.02 -6.19 -2.15
CA ILE A 109 -6.98 -5.64 -3.10
C ILE A 109 -8.41 -5.89 -2.65
N ASN A 110 -9.24 -4.84 -2.76
CA ASN A 110 -10.65 -4.91 -2.40
C ASN A 110 -11.45 -4.16 -3.46
N ILE A 111 -12.29 -4.85 -4.22
CA ILE A 111 -13.13 -4.26 -5.24
C ILE A 111 -14.50 -3.94 -4.63
N HIS A 112 -14.88 -2.68 -4.73
CA HIS A 112 -16.14 -2.16 -4.26
C HIS A 112 -17.01 -1.74 -5.43
N ASN A 113 -18.32 -1.95 -5.27
CA ASN A 113 -19.29 -1.42 -6.21
C ASN A 113 -20.56 -0.97 -5.43
N PRO A 114 -20.50 0.21 -4.79
CA PRO A 114 -21.64 0.73 -4.05
C PRO A 114 -22.75 1.19 -5.01
N PRO A 115 -24.03 1.03 -4.63
CA PRO A 115 -25.12 1.56 -5.40
C PRO A 115 -25.16 3.08 -5.35
N VAL A 116 -25.74 3.67 -6.39
CA VAL A 116 -26.11 5.09 -6.37
C VAL A 116 -27.14 5.33 -5.26
N ARG A 117 -26.99 6.44 -4.55
CA ARG A 117 -27.84 6.79 -3.39
C ARG A 117 -28.40 8.19 -3.53
N ASP A 118 -29.57 8.40 -2.99
CA ASP A 118 -30.16 9.75 -2.84
C ASP A 118 -29.42 10.58 -1.76
N SER A 119 -29.86 11.82 -1.58
CA SER A 119 -29.32 12.73 -0.56
C SER A 119 -29.49 12.25 0.88
N SER A 120 -30.36 11.27 1.14
CA SER A 120 -30.57 10.62 2.43
C SER A 120 -29.73 9.35 2.58
N GLY A 121 -28.90 8.99 1.58
CA GLY A 121 -28.06 7.81 1.60
C GLY A 121 -28.80 6.49 1.30
N ILE A 122 -29.99 6.56 0.71
CA ILE A 122 -30.82 5.38 0.36
C ILE A 122 -30.56 5.01 -1.11
N PRO A 123 -30.35 3.71 -1.45
CA PRO A 123 -30.17 3.26 -2.82
C PRO A 123 -31.35 3.62 -3.71
N VAL A 124 -31.06 3.93 -4.98
CA VAL A 124 -32.09 4.30 -5.98
C VAL A 124 -31.97 3.46 -7.24
N ASP A 125 -33.09 3.38 -7.97
CA ASP A 125 -33.20 2.83 -9.33
C ASP A 125 -32.80 3.86 -10.41
N ALA A 126 -32.92 3.48 -11.68
CA ALA A 126 -32.57 4.35 -12.82
C ALA A 126 -33.43 5.62 -12.92
N ASP A 127 -34.66 5.59 -12.37
CA ASP A 127 -35.58 6.71 -12.34
C ASP A 127 -35.43 7.57 -11.08
N GLY A 128 -34.53 7.20 -10.17
CA GLY A 128 -34.27 7.91 -8.91
C GLY A 128 -35.22 7.53 -7.77
N ASN A 129 -36.05 6.48 -7.93
CA ASN A 129 -36.90 6.00 -6.84
C ASN A 129 -36.07 5.16 -5.83
N ARG A 130 -36.45 5.25 -4.57
CA ARG A 130 -35.81 4.48 -3.48
C ARG A 130 -36.12 2.99 -3.63
N VAL A 131 -35.10 2.16 -3.57
CA VAL A 131 -35.19 0.71 -3.69
C VAL A 131 -34.42 0.00 -2.61
N THR A 132 -34.82 -1.21 -2.24
CA THR A 132 -34.17 -2.06 -1.26
C THR A 132 -33.63 -3.34 -1.87
N ASP A 133 -34.19 -3.80 -2.97
CA ASP A 133 -33.74 -5.00 -3.68
C ASP A 133 -32.53 -4.65 -4.55
N ARG A 134 -31.44 -5.42 -4.42
CA ARG A 134 -30.21 -5.22 -5.18
C ARG A 134 -30.39 -5.20 -6.69
N LYS A 135 -31.31 -6.01 -7.21
CA LYS A 135 -31.60 -6.10 -8.66
C LYS A 135 -32.15 -4.80 -9.27
N ASP A 136 -32.79 -3.97 -8.44
CA ASP A 136 -33.41 -2.71 -8.85
C ASP A 136 -32.46 -1.51 -8.62
N MET A 137 -31.32 -1.73 -7.95
CA MET A 137 -30.33 -0.68 -7.67
C MET A 137 -29.48 -0.37 -8.89
N VAL A 138 -29.05 0.87 -8.98
CA VAL A 138 -28.11 1.35 -10.00
C VAL A 138 -26.69 1.39 -9.45
N PHE A 139 -25.73 0.92 -10.24
CA PHE A 139 -24.32 0.85 -9.90
C PHE A 139 -23.50 1.56 -10.99
N HIS A 140 -22.74 2.59 -10.62
CA HIS A 140 -21.97 3.42 -11.57
C HIS A 140 -20.52 3.66 -11.16
N ASN A 141 -20.08 3.10 -10.06
CA ASN A 141 -18.74 3.40 -9.56
C ASN A 141 -18.02 2.15 -9.03
N PRO A 142 -17.79 1.14 -9.87
CA PRO A 142 -16.90 0.06 -9.50
C PRO A 142 -15.49 0.62 -9.35
N HIS A 143 -14.83 0.33 -8.22
CA HIS A 143 -13.47 0.79 -7.94
C HIS A 143 -12.70 -0.21 -7.07
N ALA A 144 -11.39 -0.22 -7.23
CA ALA A 144 -10.50 -1.04 -6.43
C ALA A 144 -9.75 -0.18 -5.41
N HIS A 145 -9.78 -0.58 -4.15
CA HIS A 145 -8.82 -0.14 -3.13
C HIS A 145 -7.67 -1.13 -3.09
N ILE A 146 -6.47 -0.63 -3.32
CA ILE A 146 -5.22 -1.40 -3.31
C ILE A 146 -4.37 -0.89 -2.16
N LEU A 147 -4.27 -1.66 -1.09
CA LEU A 147 -3.43 -1.33 0.06
C LEU A 147 -2.10 -2.08 -0.07
N LEU A 148 -0.98 -1.33 -0.12
CA LEU A 148 0.34 -1.85 -0.40
C LEU A 148 1.24 -1.73 0.83
N THR A 149 2.06 -2.75 1.07
CA THR A 149 3.16 -2.63 2.03
C THR A 149 4.22 -1.68 1.50
N LEU A 150 4.93 -0.98 2.40
CA LEU A 150 6.00 -0.04 2.01
C LEU A 150 7.38 -0.68 2.02
N ARG A 151 7.54 -1.79 2.73
CA ARG A 151 8.77 -2.57 2.75
C ARG A 151 8.64 -3.70 1.77
N PRO A 152 9.54 -3.81 0.79
CA PRO A 152 9.64 -5.03 0.01
C PRO A 152 10.21 -6.16 0.90
N LEU A 153 10.11 -7.39 0.41
CA LEU A 153 10.69 -8.55 1.05
C LEU A 153 12.01 -8.92 0.38
N ASP A 154 12.96 -9.38 1.20
CA ASP A 154 14.16 -10.04 0.70
C ASP A 154 13.82 -11.47 0.20
N GLU A 155 14.80 -12.16 -0.38
CA GLU A 155 14.67 -13.53 -0.88
C GLU A 155 14.27 -14.56 0.19
N ASN A 156 14.43 -14.23 1.48
CA ASN A 156 14.07 -15.07 2.62
C ASN A 156 12.71 -14.67 3.25
N GLY A 157 11.94 -13.79 2.61
CA GLY A 157 10.65 -13.32 3.10
C GLY A 157 10.71 -12.37 4.29
N ARG A 158 11.84 -11.67 4.50
CA ARG A 158 12.02 -10.70 5.59
C ARG A 158 11.85 -9.27 5.10
N TRP A 159 11.32 -8.41 5.97
CA TRP A 159 11.16 -7.00 5.66
C TRP A 159 12.50 -6.30 5.37
N MET A 160 12.62 -5.73 4.19
CA MET A 160 13.72 -4.86 3.81
C MET A 160 13.53 -3.42 4.35
N PRO A 161 14.60 -2.62 4.43
CA PRO A 161 14.48 -1.19 4.72
C PRO A 161 13.62 -0.47 3.68
N LYS A 162 12.84 0.55 4.09
CA LYS A 162 12.06 1.41 3.18
C LYS A 162 12.92 2.27 2.26
N THR A 163 14.14 2.54 2.68
CA THR A 163 15.08 3.41 1.97
C THR A 163 16.46 2.80 2.04
N GLU A 164 17.13 2.79 0.94
CA GLU A 164 18.55 2.49 0.89
C GLU A 164 19.34 3.76 1.22
N LYS A 165 20.35 3.62 2.09
CA LYS A 165 21.24 4.74 2.39
C LYS A 165 22.29 4.85 1.30
N GLU A 166 22.18 5.90 0.52
CA GLU A 166 23.20 6.28 -0.44
C GLU A 166 24.09 7.40 0.10
N TYR A 167 25.34 7.35 -0.27
CA TYR A 167 26.29 8.41 -0.01
C TYR A 167 26.52 9.22 -1.27
N LEU A 168 26.21 10.50 -1.24
CA LEU A 168 26.64 11.40 -2.29
C LEU A 168 28.18 11.48 -2.26
N CYS A 169 28.83 11.15 -3.36
CA CYS A 169 30.27 11.11 -3.47
C CYS A 169 30.77 11.98 -4.62
N LYS A 170 31.99 12.47 -4.50
CA LYS A 170 32.66 13.30 -5.52
C LYS A 170 34.01 12.72 -5.87
N LYS A 171 34.35 12.79 -7.17
CA LYS A 171 35.67 12.50 -7.73
C LYS A 171 35.98 13.52 -8.81
N GLY A 172 36.92 14.44 -8.55
CA GLY A 172 37.15 15.58 -9.43
C GLY A 172 35.89 16.43 -9.60
N ASN A 173 35.40 16.58 -10.83
CA ASN A 173 34.18 17.31 -11.16
C ASN A 173 32.92 16.42 -11.23
N GLN A 174 33.06 15.11 -11.03
CA GLN A 174 31.92 14.18 -11.09
C GLN A 174 31.31 13.99 -9.71
N THR A 175 29.99 13.89 -9.68
CA THR A 175 29.21 13.58 -8.46
C THR A 175 28.31 12.39 -8.75
N LYS A 176 28.32 11.36 -7.87
CA LYS A 176 27.50 10.17 -7.99
C LYS A 176 27.09 9.69 -6.61
N ALA A 177 25.87 9.11 -6.50
CA ALA A 177 25.44 8.42 -5.29
C ALA A 177 25.90 6.95 -5.34
N PHE A 178 26.28 6.41 -4.20
CA PHE A 178 26.66 5.01 -4.01
C PHE A 178 26.02 4.46 -2.75
N THR A 179 25.55 3.24 -2.79
CA THR A 179 25.19 2.47 -1.60
C THR A 179 26.39 2.26 -0.69
N ALA A 180 26.19 1.76 0.53
CA ALA A 180 27.29 1.49 1.45
C ALA A 180 28.26 0.42 0.91
N GLU A 181 27.76 -0.54 0.14
CA GLU A 181 28.55 -1.61 -0.47
C GLU A 181 29.32 -1.11 -1.69
N GLU A 182 28.64 -0.45 -2.61
CA GLU A 182 29.26 0.15 -3.80
C GLU A 182 30.36 1.15 -3.41
N PHE A 183 30.15 1.91 -2.33
CA PHE A 183 31.14 2.87 -1.86
C PHE A 183 32.45 2.20 -1.40
N LYS A 184 32.42 0.96 -0.91
CA LYS A 184 33.66 0.24 -0.55
C LYS A 184 34.57 0.06 -1.78
N ALA A 185 33.99 -0.23 -2.96
CA ALA A 185 34.73 -0.32 -4.20
C ALA A 185 35.09 1.08 -4.74
N ALA A 186 34.15 1.99 -4.81
CA ALA A 186 34.31 3.35 -5.30
C ALA A 186 35.38 4.14 -4.51
N LYS A 187 35.50 3.90 -3.21
CA LYS A 187 36.56 4.50 -2.37
C LYS A 187 37.97 4.16 -2.86
N LYS A 188 38.17 2.91 -3.34
CA LYS A 188 39.46 2.49 -3.91
C LYS A 188 39.77 3.18 -5.23
N GLU A 189 38.72 3.62 -5.95
CA GLU A 189 38.81 4.37 -7.18
C GLU A 189 39.00 5.88 -6.98
N GLY A 190 39.06 6.35 -5.73
CA GLY A 190 39.26 7.75 -5.38
C GLY A 190 38.00 8.58 -5.18
N TRP A 191 36.83 7.94 -5.06
CA TRP A 191 35.60 8.63 -4.69
C TRP A 191 35.59 8.99 -3.21
N GLN A 192 35.13 10.21 -2.88
CA GLN A 192 35.07 10.73 -1.52
C GLN A 192 33.64 11.10 -1.17
N LYS A 193 33.19 10.72 0.03
CA LYS A 193 31.87 11.10 0.54
C LYS A 193 31.77 12.60 0.69
N GLN A 194 30.65 13.14 0.27
CA GLN A 194 30.28 14.52 0.54
C GLN A 194 29.42 14.60 1.79
N TYR A 195 29.69 15.58 2.64
CA TYR A 195 28.93 15.88 3.84
C TYR A 195 28.22 17.22 3.67
N GLN A 196 27.01 17.31 4.18
CA GLN A 196 26.22 18.52 4.14
C GLN A 196 26.56 19.43 5.31
N TYR A 197 26.95 20.66 5.02
CA TYR A 197 27.24 21.69 6.00
C TYR A 197 26.36 22.93 5.75
N TYR A 198 26.19 23.74 6.78
CA TYR A 198 25.56 25.04 6.68
C TYR A 198 26.61 26.15 6.67
N LYS A 199 26.60 26.96 5.61
CA LYS A 199 27.37 28.23 5.56
C LYS A 199 26.36 29.37 5.63
N GLY A 200 26.13 29.86 6.85
CA GLY A 200 24.99 30.73 7.14
C GLY A 200 23.65 30.03 6.90
N LYS A 201 22.78 30.61 6.05
CA LYS A 201 21.48 29.99 5.68
C LYS A 201 21.57 29.03 4.48
N LYS A 202 22.72 28.89 3.85
CA LYS A 202 22.90 28.04 2.65
C LYS A 202 23.45 26.69 3.02
N LYS A 203 22.84 25.64 2.46
CA LYS A 203 23.37 24.27 2.50
C LYS A 203 24.49 24.13 1.47
N VAL A 204 25.63 23.64 1.87
CA VAL A 204 26.78 23.33 1.00
C VAL A 204 27.25 21.89 1.23
N TRP A 205 27.75 21.26 0.17
CA TRP A 205 28.31 19.92 0.22
C TRP A 205 29.83 20.01 0.13
N LEU A 206 30.52 19.41 1.08
CA LEU A 206 31.99 19.36 1.16
C LEU A 206 32.46 17.89 1.24
N THR A 207 33.63 17.61 0.72
CA THR A 207 34.35 16.33 0.86
C THR A 207 35.18 16.31 2.11
#